data_bb452328fc5df8f91d4888f6bfdef02a
#
_entry.id   bb452328fc5df8f91d4888f6bfdef02a
#
_cell.length_a   1.000
_cell.length_b   1.000
_cell.length_c   1.000
_cell.angle_alpha   90.00
_cell.angle_beta   90.00
_cell.angle_gamma   90.00
#
_symmetry.space_group_name_H-M   'P 1'
#
loop_
_entity.id
_entity.type
_entity.pdbx_description
1 polymer ?
#
loop_
_entity_poly.entity_id
_entity_poly.type
_entity_poly.pdbx_seq_one_letter_code
_entity_poly.pdbx_strand_id
1 'polypeptide(L)'
;MIEVINLGKSYGAKAVLKLINVIFEPGKVYGLVGENGSGKTTFFRCLAEMEDYEGKIKTSYKEIKNHLGFLTAEPYFLPKITGEEHIYLMADARKIKLENLQEKNIFKLPLKEYISQYSTGMKKKLAIMAVLFQQNDFIILDEPFNGIDLESSIILEEIIKMLKDKGKTILISSHIFSTLKNSCDVIYQIENGQFSEPYAPSNFGDLEEAMKNKILQNHFNNFSL
;
A
#
# COMPACT_ATOMS: atom_id res chain seq x y z
N MET A 1 14.15 -7.22 7.05
CA MET A 1 14.78 -6.36 6.02
C MET A 1 14.49 -6.94 4.65
N ILE A 2 14.14 -6.09 3.70
CA ILE A 2 13.97 -6.46 2.28
C ILE A 2 14.88 -5.56 1.47
N GLU A 3 15.74 -6.16 0.65
CA GLU A 3 16.67 -5.47 -0.24
C GLU A 3 16.26 -5.76 -1.70
N VAL A 4 15.98 -4.71 -2.44
CA VAL A 4 15.65 -4.75 -3.87
C VAL A 4 16.88 -4.30 -4.66
N ILE A 5 17.29 -5.10 -5.63
CA ILE A 5 18.52 -4.89 -6.40
C ILE A 5 18.20 -4.93 -7.88
N ASN A 6 18.40 -3.79 -8.55
CA ASN A 6 18.24 -3.62 -9.99
C ASN A 6 16.88 -4.14 -10.52
N LEU A 7 15.80 -3.92 -9.74
CA LEU A 7 14.48 -4.40 -10.14
C LEU A 7 14.00 -3.64 -11.37
N GLY A 8 13.71 -4.40 -12.42
CA GLY A 8 13.11 -3.93 -13.66
C GLY A 8 11.84 -4.71 -14.00
N LYS A 9 10.89 -4.08 -14.67
CA LYS A 9 9.69 -4.73 -15.21
C LYS A 9 9.25 -4.08 -16.50
N SER A 10 8.99 -4.91 -17.49
CA SER A 10 8.43 -4.49 -18.78
C SER A 10 7.16 -5.25 -19.10
N TYR A 11 6.22 -4.62 -19.78
CA TYR A 11 5.06 -5.24 -20.40
C TYR A 11 5.18 -5.07 -21.92
N GLY A 12 5.54 -6.13 -22.62
CA GLY A 12 5.92 -6.05 -24.02
C GLY A 12 7.11 -5.10 -24.22
N ALA A 13 6.99 -4.13 -25.10
CA ALA A 13 8.04 -3.14 -25.37
C ALA A 13 8.09 -1.97 -24.35
N LYS A 14 7.12 -1.87 -23.43
CA LYS A 14 7.03 -0.76 -22.48
C LYS A 14 7.72 -1.12 -21.16
N ALA A 15 8.88 -0.51 -20.88
CA ALA A 15 9.52 -0.57 -19.58
C ALA A 15 8.73 0.30 -18.56
N VAL A 16 8.24 -0.33 -17.49
CA VAL A 16 7.46 0.31 -16.43
C VAL A 16 8.33 0.57 -15.21
N LEU A 17 9.23 -0.36 -14.85
CA LEU A 17 10.19 -0.19 -13.76
C LEU A 17 11.60 -0.35 -14.32
N LYS A 18 12.55 0.49 -13.85
CA LYS A 18 13.90 0.58 -14.40
C LYS A 18 14.94 0.63 -13.29
N LEU A 19 15.64 -0.48 -13.07
CA LEU A 19 16.79 -0.59 -12.18
C LEU A 19 16.56 -0.01 -10.76
N ILE A 20 15.41 -0.33 -10.16
CA ILE A 20 15.10 0.14 -8.82
C ILE A 20 16.00 -0.56 -7.80
N ASN A 21 16.66 0.23 -6.96
CA ASN A 21 17.46 -0.22 -5.85
C ASN A 21 16.96 0.44 -4.57
N VAL A 22 16.53 -0.36 -3.58
CA VAL A 22 16.00 0.17 -2.32
C VAL A 22 16.11 -0.88 -1.21
N ILE A 23 16.28 -0.40 0.03
CA ILE A 23 16.29 -1.23 1.23
C ILE A 23 15.15 -0.79 2.13
N PHE A 24 14.31 -1.75 2.53
CA PHE A 24 13.27 -1.58 3.52
C PHE A 24 13.70 -2.21 4.84
N GLU A 25 14.00 -1.36 5.81
CA GLU A 25 14.36 -1.78 7.16
C GLU A 25 13.13 -2.15 7.97
N PRO A 26 13.23 -3.11 8.92
CA PRO A 26 12.12 -3.46 9.79
C PRO A 26 11.63 -2.29 10.65
N GLY A 27 10.33 -2.26 10.94
CA GLY A 27 9.75 -1.29 11.86
C GLY A 27 9.64 0.14 11.34
N LYS A 28 9.71 0.32 10.02
CA LYS A 28 9.53 1.62 9.37
C LYS A 28 8.33 1.65 8.44
N VAL A 29 7.78 2.84 8.27
CA VAL A 29 6.72 3.14 7.29
C VAL A 29 7.34 3.88 6.12
N TYR A 30 7.21 3.32 4.93
CA TYR A 30 7.71 3.88 3.68
C TYR A 30 6.55 4.35 2.79
N GLY A 31 6.61 5.58 2.34
CA GLY A 31 5.69 6.14 1.36
C GLY A 31 6.22 6.00 -0.06
N LEU A 32 5.35 5.71 -1.00
CA LEU A 32 5.64 5.74 -2.42
C LEU A 32 4.67 6.69 -3.10
N VAL A 33 5.15 7.88 -3.48
CA VAL A 33 4.35 8.90 -4.15
C VAL A 33 4.68 8.96 -5.64
N GLY A 34 3.70 9.26 -6.46
CA GLY A 34 3.87 9.40 -7.90
C GLY A 34 2.54 9.45 -8.64
N GLU A 35 2.56 9.93 -9.87
CA GLU A 35 1.39 10.03 -10.73
C GLU A 35 0.75 8.66 -11.02
N ASN A 36 -0.50 8.66 -11.46
CA ASN A 36 -1.14 7.45 -11.93
C ASN A 36 -0.39 6.89 -13.13
N GLY A 37 -0.14 5.56 -13.11
CA GLY A 37 0.64 4.90 -14.16
C GLY A 37 2.17 5.03 -14.01
N SER A 38 2.71 5.65 -12.95
CA SER A 38 4.15 5.76 -12.71
C SER A 38 4.85 4.45 -12.36
N GLY A 39 4.08 3.39 -12.01
CA GLY A 39 4.62 2.07 -11.69
C GLY A 39 4.46 1.63 -10.23
N LYS A 40 3.80 2.40 -9.34
CA LYS A 40 3.60 2.06 -7.91
C LYS A 40 3.03 0.66 -7.71
N THR A 41 1.86 0.40 -8.28
CA THR A 41 1.19 -0.91 -8.19
C THR A 41 2.02 -2.03 -8.81
N THR A 42 2.70 -1.78 -9.94
CA THR A 42 3.60 -2.75 -10.57
C THR A 42 4.75 -3.10 -9.63
N PHE A 43 5.38 -2.12 -9.00
CA PHE A 43 6.44 -2.35 -8.01
C PHE A 43 5.95 -3.20 -6.83
N PHE A 44 4.77 -2.89 -6.29
CA PHE A 44 4.18 -3.67 -5.21
C PHE A 44 3.85 -5.11 -5.60
N ARG A 45 3.36 -5.33 -6.82
CA ARG A 45 3.11 -6.69 -7.35
C ARG A 45 4.39 -7.48 -7.54
N CYS A 46 5.48 -6.85 -7.97
CA CYS A 46 6.79 -7.49 -8.04
C CYS A 46 7.30 -7.86 -6.63
N LEU A 47 7.18 -6.97 -5.63
CA LEU A 47 7.53 -7.28 -4.24
C LEU A 47 6.70 -8.44 -3.66
N ALA A 48 5.44 -8.53 -4.05
CA ALA A 48 4.53 -9.59 -3.62
C ALA A 48 4.70 -10.90 -4.41
N GLU A 49 5.67 -10.97 -5.33
CA GLU A 49 5.88 -12.12 -6.24
C GLU A 49 4.62 -12.47 -7.06
N MET A 50 3.80 -11.47 -7.39
CA MET A 50 2.61 -11.61 -8.24
C MET A 50 2.90 -11.29 -9.71
N GLU A 51 4.07 -10.74 -10.00
CA GLU A 51 4.56 -10.39 -11.34
C GLU A 51 6.02 -10.83 -11.49
N ASP A 52 6.38 -11.31 -12.66
CA ASP A 52 7.79 -11.55 -12.99
C ASP A 52 8.55 -10.23 -13.12
N TYR A 53 9.80 -10.21 -12.71
CA TYR A 53 10.66 -9.04 -12.74
C TYR A 53 12.12 -9.41 -13.04
N GLU A 54 12.88 -8.45 -13.51
CA GLU A 54 14.34 -8.52 -13.64
C GLU A 54 14.98 -8.04 -12.34
N GLY A 55 16.20 -8.48 -12.05
CA GLY A 55 16.91 -8.13 -10.83
C GLY A 55 16.70 -9.15 -9.70
N LYS A 56 16.79 -8.69 -8.45
CA LYS A 56 16.68 -9.56 -7.27
C LYS A 56 15.98 -8.87 -6.13
N ILE A 57 15.17 -9.63 -5.39
CA ILE A 57 14.63 -9.25 -4.08
C ILE A 57 15.25 -10.20 -3.05
N LYS A 58 16.02 -9.64 -2.12
CA LYS A 58 16.59 -10.41 -1.00
C LYS A 58 15.80 -10.13 0.26
N THR A 59 15.50 -11.15 1.00
CA THR A 59 14.80 -11.09 2.27
C THR A 59 15.28 -12.18 3.21
N SER A 60 15.12 -11.98 4.51
CA SER A 60 15.36 -13.02 5.52
C SER A 60 14.26 -14.11 5.53
N TYR A 61 13.14 -13.88 4.88
CA TYR A 61 12.06 -14.85 4.78
C TYR A 61 12.36 -15.88 3.68
N LYS A 62 12.05 -17.15 3.93
CA LYS A 62 12.20 -18.20 2.92
C LYS A 62 11.26 -17.96 1.73
N GLU A 63 10.04 -17.51 2.01
CA GLU A 63 9.01 -17.15 1.04
C GLU A 63 8.32 -15.86 1.53
N ILE A 64 8.60 -14.75 0.88
CA ILE A 64 8.07 -13.44 1.30
C ILE A 64 6.54 -13.40 1.32
N LYS A 65 5.88 -14.06 0.37
CA LYS A 65 4.42 -14.13 0.26
C LYS A 65 3.73 -14.65 1.52
N ASN A 66 4.43 -15.45 2.35
CA ASN A 66 3.90 -15.98 3.60
C ASN A 66 3.99 -14.98 4.78
N HIS A 67 4.71 -13.88 4.59
CA HIS A 67 4.93 -12.84 5.61
C HIS A 67 4.44 -11.47 5.14
N LEU A 68 3.88 -11.39 3.93
CA LEU A 68 3.45 -10.16 3.30
C LEU A 68 1.93 -10.09 3.22
N GLY A 69 1.34 -9.02 3.75
CA GLY A 69 -0.05 -8.64 3.53
C GLY A 69 -0.13 -7.59 2.43
N PHE A 70 -0.99 -7.78 1.45
CA PHE A 70 -1.14 -6.85 0.35
C PHE A 70 -2.59 -6.38 0.18
N LEU A 71 -2.83 -5.11 0.48
CA LEU A 71 -4.03 -4.41 0.08
C LEU A 71 -3.82 -3.83 -1.32
N THR A 72 -4.53 -4.34 -2.30
CA THR A 72 -4.53 -3.80 -3.66
C THR A 72 -5.39 -2.54 -3.76
N ALA A 73 -5.08 -1.66 -4.72
CA ALA A 73 -5.87 -0.44 -4.96
C ALA A 73 -7.35 -0.76 -5.19
N GLU A 74 -7.64 -1.81 -5.96
CA GLU A 74 -8.97 -2.37 -6.20
C GLU A 74 -9.04 -3.80 -5.65
N PRO A 75 -9.55 -4.00 -4.42
CA PRO A 75 -9.66 -5.32 -3.83
C PRO A 75 -10.68 -6.20 -4.56
N TYR A 76 -10.28 -7.44 -4.82
CA TYR A 76 -11.17 -8.46 -5.36
C TYR A 76 -11.80 -9.27 -4.23
N PHE A 77 -13.09 -9.59 -4.37
CA PHE A 77 -13.82 -10.41 -3.43
C PHE A 77 -14.49 -11.58 -4.15
N LEU A 78 -14.52 -12.72 -3.48
CA LEU A 78 -15.28 -13.86 -3.98
C LEU A 78 -16.78 -13.52 -4.03
N PRO A 79 -17.50 -13.92 -5.08
CA PRO A 79 -18.94 -13.71 -5.14
C PRO A 79 -19.66 -14.54 -4.06
N LYS A 80 -20.77 -14.01 -3.56
CA LYS A 80 -21.70 -14.69 -2.64
C LYS A 80 -21.09 -15.10 -1.31
N ILE A 81 -20.12 -14.33 -0.77
CA ILE A 81 -19.66 -14.47 0.62
C ILE A 81 -19.96 -13.21 1.42
N THR A 82 -20.12 -13.38 2.72
CA THR A 82 -20.30 -12.29 3.67
C THR A 82 -18.96 -11.65 4.04
N GLY A 83 -19.00 -10.46 4.66
CA GLY A 83 -17.79 -9.82 5.17
C GLY A 83 -17.06 -10.66 6.20
N GLU A 84 -17.82 -11.33 7.08
CA GLU A 84 -17.30 -12.24 8.11
C GLU A 84 -16.58 -13.44 7.50
N GLU A 85 -17.22 -14.13 6.54
CA GLU A 85 -16.62 -15.29 5.84
C GLU A 85 -15.33 -14.88 5.11
N HIS A 86 -15.29 -13.70 4.49
CA HIS A 86 -14.09 -13.21 3.83
C HIS A 86 -12.93 -13.01 4.82
N ILE A 87 -13.20 -12.38 5.98
CA ILE A 87 -12.17 -12.17 7.00
C ILE A 87 -11.64 -13.49 7.55
N TYR A 88 -12.54 -14.46 7.87
CA TYR A 88 -12.11 -15.77 8.32
C TYR A 88 -11.29 -16.51 7.27
N LEU A 89 -11.71 -16.48 5.99
CA LEU A 89 -10.95 -17.08 4.90
C LEU A 89 -9.52 -16.54 4.82
N MET A 90 -9.35 -15.22 4.95
CA MET A 90 -8.04 -14.57 4.89
C MET A 90 -7.18 -14.85 6.12
N ALA A 91 -7.77 -14.98 7.30
CA ALA A 91 -7.08 -15.35 8.53
C ALA A 91 -6.66 -16.83 8.50
N ASP A 92 -7.55 -17.71 8.07
CA ASP A 92 -7.29 -19.15 7.96
C ASP A 92 -6.19 -19.48 6.95
N ALA A 93 -6.10 -18.72 5.84
CA ALA A 93 -5.00 -18.83 4.88
C ALA A 93 -3.62 -18.60 5.53
N ARG A 94 -3.58 -17.89 6.66
CA ARG A 94 -2.38 -17.66 7.49
C ARG A 94 -2.34 -18.54 8.74
N LYS A 95 -3.27 -19.49 8.88
CA LYS A 95 -3.42 -20.36 10.07
C LYS A 95 -3.64 -19.56 11.37
N ILE A 96 -4.28 -18.40 11.26
CA ILE A 96 -4.58 -17.51 12.39
C ILE A 96 -5.98 -17.82 12.87
N LYS A 97 -6.09 -18.26 14.12
CA LYS A 97 -7.38 -18.42 14.78
C LYS A 97 -7.90 -17.06 15.23
N LEU A 98 -8.90 -16.56 14.55
CA LEU A 98 -9.52 -15.28 14.84
C LEU A 98 -10.73 -15.48 15.76
N GLU A 99 -10.67 -14.90 16.96
CA GLU A 99 -11.75 -14.91 17.94
C GLU A 99 -12.30 -13.49 18.13
N ASN A 100 -13.57 -13.39 18.50
CA ASN A 100 -14.26 -12.14 18.83
C ASN A 100 -14.21 -11.10 17.68
N LEU A 101 -14.48 -11.53 16.45
CA LEU A 101 -14.42 -10.68 15.26
C LEU A 101 -15.31 -9.43 15.38
N GLN A 102 -16.49 -9.55 16.02
CA GLN A 102 -17.42 -8.42 16.19
C GLN A 102 -16.82 -7.31 17.05
N GLU A 103 -16.09 -7.64 18.12
CA GLU A 103 -15.40 -6.67 18.98
C GLU A 103 -14.22 -5.99 18.26
N LYS A 104 -13.63 -6.69 17.30
CA LYS A 104 -12.51 -6.22 16.48
C LYS A 104 -12.95 -5.51 15.20
N ASN A 105 -14.25 -5.33 14.99
CA ASN A 105 -14.80 -4.66 13.81
C ASN A 105 -14.66 -3.13 13.93
N ILE A 106 -13.44 -2.65 13.77
CA ILE A 106 -13.05 -1.24 13.96
C ILE A 106 -13.78 -0.26 13.04
N PHE A 107 -14.22 -0.71 11.87
CA PHE A 107 -14.97 0.12 10.92
C PHE A 107 -16.49 -0.06 11.02
N LYS A 108 -16.99 -0.82 11.99
CA LYS A 108 -18.42 -1.07 12.23
C LYS A 108 -19.17 -1.57 10.99
N LEU A 109 -18.51 -2.44 10.20
CA LEU A 109 -19.09 -3.00 8.99
C LEU A 109 -20.20 -4.01 9.30
N PRO A 110 -21.25 -4.13 8.48
CA PRO A 110 -22.29 -5.14 8.63
C PRO A 110 -21.77 -6.52 8.17
N LEU A 111 -20.89 -7.14 8.97
CA LEU A 111 -20.10 -8.32 8.58
C LEU A 111 -20.94 -9.55 8.16
N LYS A 112 -22.22 -9.63 8.58
CA LYS A 112 -23.13 -10.71 8.21
C LYS A 112 -23.81 -10.52 6.85
N GLU A 113 -23.68 -9.35 6.26
CA GLU A 113 -24.22 -9.07 4.93
C GLU A 113 -23.26 -9.53 3.82
N TYR A 114 -23.80 -9.84 2.65
CA TYR A 114 -23.00 -10.18 1.48
C TYR A 114 -22.18 -8.98 1.01
N ILE A 115 -20.90 -9.22 0.64
CA ILE A 115 -20.00 -8.17 0.15
C ILE A 115 -20.52 -7.50 -1.12
N SER A 116 -21.34 -8.20 -1.90
CA SER A 116 -22.00 -7.62 -3.07
C SER A 116 -22.88 -6.41 -2.76
N GLN A 117 -23.38 -6.29 -1.52
CA GLN A 117 -24.21 -5.20 -1.03
C GLN A 117 -23.40 -4.02 -0.48
N TYR A 118 -22.07 -4.20 -0.30
CA TYR A 118 -21.20 -3.18 0.25
C TYR A 118 -20.94 -2.06 -0.77
N SER A 119 -20.92 -0.82 -0.29
CA SER A 119 -20.38 0.31 -1.06
C SER A 119 -18.87 0.12 -1.33
N THR A 120 -18.33 0.90 -2.28
CA THR A 120 -16.89 0.88 -2.58
C THR A 120 -16.04 1.15 -1.33
N GLY A 121 -16.43 2.15 -0.51
CA GLY A 121 -15.74 2.46 0.75
C GLY A 121 -15.83 1.32 1.77
N MET A 122 -16.99 0.65 1.92
CA MET A 122 -17.15 -0.51 2.79
C MET A 122 -16.27 -1.68 2.33
N LYS A 123 -16.20 -1.95 1.03
CA LYS A 123 -15.30 -2.95 0.45
C LYS A 123 -13.84 -2.66 0.76
N LYS A 124 -13.42 -1.41 0.63
CA LYS A 124 -12.05 -1.00 0.95
C LYS A 124 -11.74 -1.22 2.44
N LYS A 125 -12.63 -0.80 3.34
CA LYS A 125 -12.51 -1.02 4.78
C LYS A 125 -12.45 -2.50 5.14
N LEU A 126 -13.27 -3.34 4.51
CA LEU A 126 -13.21 -4.79 4.69
C LEU A 126 -11.87 -5.38 4.26
N ALA A 127 -11.34 -4.98 3.11
CA ALA A 127 -10.05 -5.44 2.62
C ALA A 127 -8.89 -5.00 3.55
N ILE A 128 -8.94 -3.79 4.08
CA ILE A 128 -7.99 -3.32 5.11
C ILE A 128 -8.05 -4.26 6.33
N MET A 129 -9.24 -4.51 6.89
CA MET A 129 -9.40 -5.44 8.03
C MET A 129 -8.85 -6.82 7.72
N ALA A 130 -9.14 -7.36 6.53
CA ALA A 130 -8.68 -8.69 6.13
C ALA A 130 -7.14 -8.77 6.09
N VAL A 131 -6.45 -7.73 5.60
CA VAL A 131 -4.98 -7.65 5.62
C VAL A 131 -4.43 -7.55 7.05
N LEU A 132 -5.06 -6.76 7.91
CA LEU A 132 -4.65 -6.58 9.31
C LEU A 132 -4.75 -7.88 10.11
N PHE A 133 -5.82 -8.64 9.92
CA PHE A 133 -6.04 -9.91 10.62
C PHE A 133 -5.11 -11.05 10.18
N GLN A 134 -4.42 -10.91 9.06
CA GLN A 134 -3.36 -11.83 8.65
C GLN A 134 -2.07 -11.72 9.48
N GLN A 135 -1.91 -10.70 10.32
CA GLN A 135 -0.77 -10.47 11.23
C GLN A 135 0.60 -10.52 10.55
N ASN A 136 0.68 -10.10 9.30
CA ASN A 136 1.93 -10.13 8.52
C ASN A 136 3.01 -9.23 9.13
N ASP A 137 4.29 -9.52 8.84
CA ASP A 137 5.43 -8.72 9.27
C ASP A 137 5.72 -7.58 8.30
N PHE A 138 5.37 -7.76 7.03
CA PHE A 138 5.51 -6.81 5.96
C PHE A 138 4.14 -6.53 5.34
N ILE A 139 3.76 -5.27 5.24
CA ILE A 139 2.42 -4.87 4.81
C ILE A 139 2.54 -3.87 3.67
N ILE A 140 1.89 -4.16 2.56
CA ILE A 140 1.76 -3.25 1.42
C ILE A 140 0.33 -2.73 1.37
N LEU A 141 0.18 -1.41 1.33
CA LEU A 141 -1.09 -0.71 1.24
C LEU A 141 -1.09 0.15 -0.03
N ASP A 142 -1.73 -0.34 -1.10
CA ASP A 142 -1.83 0.38 -2.37
C ASP A 142 -3.07 1.30 -2.37
N GLU A 143 -2.83 2.62 -2.32
CA GLU A 143 -3.85 3.66 -2.24
C GLU A 143 -4.89 3.40 -1.13
N PRO A 144 -4.48 3.16 0.13
CA PRO A 144 -5.41 2.72 1.19
C PRO A 144 -6.42 3.77 1.61
N PHE A 145 -6.09 5.05 1.47
CA PHE A 145 -6.96 6.19 1.84
C PHE A 145 -7.99 6.52 0.75
N ASN A 146 -7.84 5.96 -0.44
CA ASN A 146 -8.71 6.26 -1.56
C ASN A 146 -10.10 5.62 -1.38
N GLY A 147 -11.15 6.44 -1.40
CA GLY A 147 -12.54 5.98 -1.32
C GLY A 147 -13.05 5.63 0.09
N ILE A 148 -12.31 5.95 1.14
CA ILE A 148 -12.77 5.87 2.54
C ILE A 148 -13.10 7.27 3.07
N ASP A 149 -13.97 7.32 4.07
CA ASP A 149 -14.36 8.57 4.75
C ASP A 149 -13.29 9.07 5.74
N LEU A 150 -13.44 10.31 6.21
CA LEU A 150 -12.48 10.95 7.11
C LEU A 150 -12.28 10.16 8.42
N GLU A 151 -13.37 9.67 9.04
CA GLU A 151 -13.28 8.88 10.28
C GLU A 151 -12.44 7.64 10.06
N SER A 152 -12.69 6.91 8.98
CA SER A 152 -11.94 5.70 8.62
C SER A 152 -10.48 6.01 8.26
N SER A 153 -10.20 7.16 7.67
CA SER A 153 -8.83 7.60 7.39
C SER A 153 -8.04 7.84 8.68
N ILE A 154 -8.62 8.52 9.66
CA ILE A 154 -8.01 8.75 10.98
C ILE A 154 -7.75 7.42 11.70
N ILE A 155 -8.72 6.50 11.67
CA ILE A 155 -8.56 5.15 12.25
C ILE A 155 -7.40 4.41 11.57
N LEU A 156 -7.29 4.49 10.25
CA LEU A 156 -6.22 3.83 9.51
C LEU A 156 -4.85 4.41 9.83
N GLU A 157 -4.71 5.74 9.96
CA GLU A 157 -3.46 6.39 10.37
C GLU A 157 -3.00 5.88 11.75
N GLU A 158 -3.89 5.79 12.72
CA GLU A 158 -3.55 5.23 14.05
C GLU A 158 -3.18 3.75 13.99
N ILE A 159 -3.84 2.96 13.15
CA ILE A 159 -3.48 1.55 12.94
C ILE A 159 -2.07 1.42 12.35
N ILE A 160 -1.73 2.22 11.35
CA ILE A 160 -0.38 2.23 10.74
C ILE A 160 0.67 2.52 11.81
N LYS A 161 0.44 3.49 12.66
CA LYS A 161 1.31 3.83 13.79
C LYS A 161 1.44 2.69 14.80
N MET A 162 0.31 2.09 15.20
CA MET A 162 0.32 0.92 16.11
C MET A 162 1.08 -0.28 15.52
N LEU A 163 0.97 -0.51 14.20
CA LEU A 163 1.70 -1.59 13.52
C LEU A 163 3.20 -1.30 13.48
N LYS A 164 3.60 -0.05 13.20
CA LYS A 164 4.98 0.39 13.26
C LYS A 164 5.56 0.18 14.67
N ASP A 165 4.85 0.58 15.72
CA ASP A 165 5.28 0.43 17.12
C ASP A 165 5.44 -1.06 17.50
N LYS A 166 4.73 -1.97 16.82
CA LYS A 166 4.91 -3.42 16.91
C LYS A 166 6.05 -3.97 16.02
N GLY A 167 6.86 -3.11 15.43
CA GLY A 167 7.99 -3.50 14.59
C GLY A 167 7.61 -3.98 13.19
N LYS A 168 6.37 -3.78 12.73
CA LYS A 168 5.97 -4.14 11.37
C LYS A 168 6.53 -3.15 10.37
N THR A 169 6.87 -3.63 9.18
CA THR A 169 7.31 -2.79 8.06
C THR A 169 6.14 -2.55 7.12
N ILE A 170 5.91 -1.30 6.77
CA ILE A 170 4.72 -0.92 6.00
C ILE A 170 5.16 -0.11 4.78
N LEU A 171 4.66 -0.47 3.61
CA LEU A 171 4.77 0.31 2.38
C LEU A 171 3.39 0.85 2.02
N ILE A 172 3.30 2.15 1.78
CA ILE A 172 2.04 2.82 1.45
C ILE A 172 2.24 3.59 0.15
N SER A 173 1.40 3.36 -0.86
CA SER A 173 1.32 4.27 -1.99
C SER A 173 0.21 5.29 -1.81
N SER A 174 0.45 6.49 -2.32
CA SER A 174 -0.58 7.50 -2.53
C SER A 174 -0.21 8.42 -3.67
N HIS A 175 -1.21 8.96 -4.34
CA HIS A 175 -1.05 10.10 -5.23
C HIS A 175 -1.31 11.43 -4.50
N ILE A 176 -1.74 11.38 -3.24
CA ILE A 176 -1.98 12.54 -2.36
C ILE A 176 -0.87 12.59 -1.32
N PHE A 177 0.03 13.57 -1.46
CA PHE A 177 1.21 13.67 -0.60
C PHE A 177 0.89 13.82 0.89
N SER A 178 -0.12 14.61 1.23
CA SER A 178 -0.50 14.88 2.63
C SER A 178 -0.85 13.61 3.42
N THR A 179 -1.39 12.58 2.77
CA THR A 179 -1.71 11.30 3.42
C THR A 179 -0.46 10.50 3.82
N LEU A 180 0.65 10.68 3.11
CA LEU A 180 1.93 10.02 3.41
C LEU A 180 2.74 10.79 4.46
N LYS A 181 2.68 12.12 4.43
CA LYS A 181 3.46 13.00 5.31
C LYS A 181 3.29 12.72 6.80
N ASN A 182 2.06 12.35 7.20
CA ASN A 182 1.73 12.10 8.61
C ASN A 182 2.09 10.69 9.09
N SER A 183 2.24 9.74 8.16
CA SER A 183 2.36 8.33 8.50
C SER A 183 3.74 7.74 8.20
N CYS A 184 4.54 8.35 7.31
CA CYS A 184 5.76 7.76 6.79
C CYS A 184 7.03 8.28 7.47
N ASP A 185 8.01 7.38 7.64
CA ASP A 185 9.37 7.72 8.07
C ASP A 185 10.26 8.13 6.89
N VAL A 186 9.98 7.56 5.73
CA VAL A 186 10.71 7.80 4.48
C VAL A 186 9.72 7.83 3.33
N ILE A 187 9.87 8.77 2.42
CA ILE A 187 9.07 8.81 1.19
C ILE A 187 10.01 8.73 -0.02
N TYR A 188 9.67 7.86 -0.96
CA TYR A 188 10.25 7.82 -2.31
C TYR A 188 9.26 8.38 -3.31
N GLN A 189 9.75 9.16 -4.25
CA GLN A 189 8.99 9.50 -5.44
C GLN A 189 9.30 8.50 -6.54
N ILE A 190 8.27 7.97 -7.22
CA ILE A 190 8.46 7.18 -8.43
C ILE A 190 8.10 8.01 -9.65
N GLU A 191 9.06 8.15 -10.55
CA GLU A 191 8.91 8.90 -11.79
C GLU A 191 9.61 8.14 -12.92
N ASN A 192 8.95 8.01 -14.07
CA ASN A 192 9.48 7.31 -15.24
C ASN A 192 10.01 5.88 -14.94
N GLY A 193 9.41 5.22 -13.93
CA GLY A 193 9.77 3.87 -13.48
C GLY A 193 11.03 3.80 -12.60
N GLN A 194 11.52 4.92 -12.09
CA GLN A 194 12.68 5.00 -11.19
C GLN A 194 12.28 5.64 -9.86
N PHE A 195 12.97 5.27 -8.78
CA PHE A 195 12.82 5.90 -7.48
C PHE A 195 13.76 7.10 -7.37
N SER A 196 13.28 8.15 -6.71
CA SER A 196 14.13 9.24 -6.23
C SER A 196 15.08 8.78 -5.12
N GLU A 197 16.01 9.65 -4.73
CA GLU A 197 16.61 9.54 -3.40
C GLU A 197 15.54 9.59 -2.31
N PRO A 198 15.77 8.96 -1.15
CA PRO A 198 14.82 8.94 -0.05
C PRO A 198 14.65 10.33 0.57
N TYR A 199 13.41 10.73 0.77
CA TYR A 199 13.08 11.93 1.54
C TYR A 199 12.81 11.55 2.99
N ALA A 200 13.49 12.23 3.91
CA ALA A 200 13.24 12.16 5.35
C ALA A 200 12.17 13.19 5.76
N PRO A 201 11.57 13.10 6.95
CA PRO A 201 10.55 14.05 7.42
C PRO A 201 10.96 15.52 7.36
N SER A 202 12.26 15.83 7.57
CA SER A 202 12.81 17.18 7.43
C SER A 202 12.66 17.77 6.03
N ASN A 203 12.59 16.94 5.00
CA ASN A 203 12.60 17.33 3.58
C ASN A 203 11.25 17.06 2.89
N PHE A 204 10.23 16.66 3.64
CA PHE A 204 8.89 16.42 3.07
C PHE A 204 8.27 17.69 2.49
N GLY A 205 8.58 18.87 3.07
CA GLY A 205 8.13 20.14 2.55
C GLY A 205 8.67 20.43 1.14
N ASP A 206 9.95 20.17 0.92
CA ASP A 206 10.61 20.38 -0.36
C ASP A 206 10.02 19.47 -1.45
N LEU A 207 9.75 18.21 -1.11
CA LEU A 207 9.09 17.27 -2.03
C LEU A 207 7.68 17.73 -2.40
N GLU A 208 6.89 18.17 -1.40
CA GLU A 208 5.52 18.66 -1.61
C GLU A 208 5.50 19.86 -2.56
N GLU A 209 6.41 20.81 -2.34
CA GLU A 209 6.56 22.00 -3.18
C GLU A 209 7.02 21.65 -4.61
N ALA A 210 7.99 20.76 -4.74
CA ALA A 210 8.47 20.29 -6.05
C ALA A 210 7.34 19.61 -6.85
N MET A 211 6.55 18.74 -6.20
CA MET A 211 5.39 18.09 -6.82
C MET A 211 4.33 19.11 -7.25
N LYS A 212 4.01 20.08 -6.39
CA LYS A 212 3.05 21.14 -6.68
C LYS A 212 3.50 21.99 -7.88
N ASN A 213 4.75 22.40 -7.89
CA ASN A 213 5.32 23.22 -8.97
C ASN A 213 5.29 22.47 -10.30
N LYS A 214 5.61 21.17 -10.29
CA LYS A 214 5.54 20.32 -11.49
C LYS A 214 4.10 20.21 -12.04
N ILE A 215 3.11 20.01 -11.18
CA ILE A 215 1.70 19.96 -11.59
C ILE A 215 1.29 21.29 -12.22
N LEU A 216 1.61 22.41 -11.57
CA LEU A 216 1.28 23.74 -12.08
C LEU A 216 1.95 24.01 -13.44
N GLN A 217 3.23 23.69 -13.60
CA GLN A 217 3.94 23.82 -14.88
C GLN A 217 3.28 22.98 -15.98
N ASN A 218 2.97 21.72 -15.71
CA ASN A 218 2.39 20.84 -16.72
C ASN A 218 0.99 21.29 -17.20
N HIS A 219 0.20 21.92 -16.33
CA HIS A 219 -1.17 22.30 -16.65
C HIS A 219 -1.33 23.76 -17.09
N PHE A 220 -0.48 24.66 -16.62
CA PHE A 220 -0.68 26.10 -16.82
C PHE A 220 0.31 26.75 -17.79
N ASN A 221 1.38 26.08 -18.24
CA ASN A 221 2.32 26.67 -19.22
C ASN A 221 1.67 27.11 -20.55
N ASN A 222 0.54 26.49 -20.93
CA ASN A 222 -0.17 26.79 -22.17
C ASN A 222 -1.61 27.25 -21.91
N PHE A 223 -1.97 27.55 -20.66
CA PHE A 223 -3.32 28.00 -20.32
C PHE A 223 -3.37 29.52 -20.35
N SER A 224 -4.06 30.09 -21.36
CA SER A 224 -4.47 31.49 -21.43
C SER A 224 -5.97 31.61 -21.31
N LEU A 225 -6.45 32.46 -20.40
CA LEU A 225 -7.86 32.86 -20.29
C LEU A 225 -8.22 33.83 -21.39
#